data_598f36b3bbf00eb2330abe00bc1bd50c
#
_entry.id   598f36b3bbf00eb2330abe00bc1bd50c
#
_cell.length_a   1.000
_cell.length_b   1.000
_cell.length_c   1.000
_cell.angle_alpha   90.00
_cell.angle_beta   90.00
_cell.angle_gamma   90.00
#
_symmetry.space_group_name_H-M   'P 1'
#
loop_
_entity.id
_entity.type
_entity.pdbx_description
1 polymer ?
#
loop_
_entity_poly.entity_id
_entity_poly.type
_entity_poly.pdbx_seq_one_letter_code
_entity_poly.pdbx_strand_id
1 'polypeptide(L)'
;DGPRCGKCHEAIFSNHPAELTAATFERHVTRNDIPILVDFWAPWCGPCLAMAPAFEEAAAAMEPAVRFAKLNTEEEQMIGARHGIRSIPTMVLFRDGQELARQSGAMMAGDIVRWVNSQLNQASS
;
A
#
# COMPACT_ATOMS: atom_id res chain seq x y z
N ASP A 1 -5.45 10.22 20.92
CA ASP A 1 -5.67 9.83 20.77
C ASP A 1 -5.80 9.62 20.69
N GLY A 2 -5.62 9.55 21.09
CA GLY A 2 -5.87 9.15 21.09
C GLY A 2 -5.74 8.83 21.08
N PRO A 3 -5.57 8.68 21.43
CA PRO A 3 -5.39 8.19 21.44
C PRO A 3 -5.02 7.77 21.24
N ARG A 4 -4.83 7.68 21.36
CA ARG A 4 -4.46 7.10 21.08
C ARG A 4 -4.04 6.58 21.06
N CYS A 5 -3.74 6.72 21.35
CA CYS A 5 -3.54 6.02 21.18
C CYS A 5 -3.24 5.61 21.00
N GLY A 6 -3.03 5.73 21.35
CA GLY A 6 -3.03 5.19 21.17
C GLY A 6 -2.65 4.72 20.87
N LYS A 7 -2.42 4.63 21.12
CA LYS A 7 -2.27 4.06 20.86
C LYS A 7 -2.16 3.46 20.41
N CYS A 8 -1.90 3.57 20.43
CA CYS A 8 -1.95 2.96 19.87
C CYS A 8 -1.89 2.38 19.44
N HIS A 9 -1.96 2.23 19.47
CA HIS A 9 -1.89 1.70 18.90
C HIS A 9 -1.76 1.05 18.53
N GLU A 10 -1.44 1.15 18.53
CA GLU A 10 -1.29 0.47 18.11
C GLU A 10 -1.63 -0.58 17.68
N ALA A 11 -2.24 -0.56 17.26
CA ALA A 11 -2.81 -1.84 17.23
C ALA A 11 -2.24 -2.69 16.20
N ILE A 12 -1.57 -3.62 16.64
CA ILE A 12 -0.83 -4.50 15.81
C ILE A 12 -1.70 -5.43 15.00
N PHE A 13 -2.94 -5.64 15.45
CA PHE A 13 -3.86 -6.47 14.70
C PHE A 13 -4.78 -5.67 13.84
N SER A 14 -4.49 -4.42 13.73
CA SER A 14 -5.27 -3.55 12.91
C SER A 14 -5.24 -4.02 11.47
N ASN A 15 -6.38 -3.99 10.79
CA ASN A 15 -6.45 -4.23 9.37
C ASN A 15 -6.11 -2.97 8.59
N HIS A 16 -5.67 -1.96 9.28
CA HIS A 16 -5.30 -0.72 8.63
C HIS A 16 -3.92 -0.84 8.00
N PRO A 17 -3.78 -0.39 6.75
CA PRO A 17 -2.47 -0.41 6.10
C PRO A 17 -1.46 0.45 6.87
N ALA A 18 -0.23 0.00 6.92
CA ALA A 18 0.83 0.73 7.57
C ALA A 18 1.16 2.00 6.79
N GLU A 19 1.47 3.08 7.52
CA GLU A 19 1.96 4.30 6.88
C GLU A 19 3.46 4.21 6.74
N LEU A 20 3.97 4.33 5.52
CA LEU A 20 5.41 4.26 5.27
C LEU A 20 6.00 5.65 5.19
N THR A 21 7.22 5.77 5.70
CA THR A 21 7.99 7.00 5.59
C THR A 21 9.27 6.70 4.82
N ALA A 22 10.05 7.73 4.51
CA ALA A 22 11.33 7.52 3.88
C ALA A 22 12.21 6.59 4.71
N ALA A 23 12.12 6.70 6.03
CA ALA A 23 12.94 5.88 6.92
C ALA A 23 12.54 4.42 6.92
N THR A 24 11.25 4.12 6.70
CA THR A 24 10.75 2.75 6.82
C THR A 24 10.46 2.09 5.48
N PHE A 25 10.40 2.87 4.40
CA PHE A 25 10.00 2.34 3.10
C PHE A 25 10.91 1.21 2.63
N GLU A 26 12.21 1.46 2.61
CA GLU A 26 13.16 0.45 2.14
C GLU A 26 13.08 -0.81 2.99
N ARG A 27 12.99 -0.63 4.29
CA ARG A 27 12.95 -1.76 5.20
C ARG A 27 11.73 -2.63 4.95
N HIS A 28 10.57 -2.02 4.73
CA HIS A 28 9.35 -2.79 4.50
C HIS A 28 9.33 -3.44 3.13
N VAL A 29 9.92 -2.79 2.14
CA VAL A 29 9.85 -3.27 0.76
C VAL A 29 10.92 -4.31 0.47
N THR A 30 12.13 -4.14 1.02
CA THR A 30 13.27 -4.97 0.65
C THR A 30 13.49 -6.18 1.54
N ARG A 31 12.99 -6.15 2.77
CA ARG A 31 13.32 -7.19 3.75
C ARG A 31 12.25 -8.24 3.96
N ASN A 32 11.16 -8.14 3.22
CA ASN A 32 10.05 -9.06 3.40
C ASN A 32 9.97 -10.03 2.24
N ASP A 33 9.89 -11.33 2.56
CA ASP A 33 9.55 -12.35 1.58
C ASP A 33 8.11 -12.20 1.15
N ILE A 34 7.32 -11.57 2.00
CA ILE A 34 5.90 -11.39 1.75
C ILE A 34 5.72 -10.21 0.81
N PRO A 35 4.92 -10.36 -0.25
CA PRO A 35 4.65 -9.23 -1.14
C PRO A 35 3.99 -8.08 -0.38
N ILE A 36 4.30 -6.86 -0.79
CA ILE A 36 3.69 -5.68 -0.19
C ILE A 36 3.09 -4.81 -1.28
N LEU A 37 1.83 -4.43 -1.07
CA LEU A 37 1.12 -3.51 -1.95
C LEU A 37 1.14 -2.13 -1.32
N VAL A 38 1.72 -1.16 -2.02
CA VAL A 38 1.84 0.21 -1.50
C VAL A 38 0.92 1.13 -2.30
N ASP A 39 0.05 1.83 -1.59
CA ASP A 39 -0.84 2.84 -2.16
C ASP A 39 -0.17 4.20 -2.04
N PHE A 40 0.25 4.75 -3.17
CA PHE A 40 0.80 6.11 -3.22
C PHE A 40 -0.37 7.08 -3.34
N TRP A 41 -0.52 7.93 -2.34
CA TRP A 41 -1.72 8.77 -2.20
C TRP A 41 -1.34 10.16 -1.67
N ALA A 42 -2.33 11.03 -1.56
CA ALA A 42 -2.17 12.32 -0.91
C ALA A 42 -3.48 12.72 -0.24
N PRO A 43 -3.40 13.47 0.87
CA PRO A 43 -4.63 13.80 1.62
C PRO A 43 -5.59 14.73 0.88
N TRP A 44 -5.12 15.44 -0.14
CA TRP A 44 -5.99 16.32 -0.93
C TRP A 44 -6.60 15.62 -2.13
N CYS A 45 -6.27 14.38 -2.36
CA CYS A 45 -6.65 13.65 -3.56
C CYS A 45 -8.01 12.98 -3.35
N GLY A 46 -9.04 13.46 -4.03
CA GLY A 46 -10.39 12.92 -3.90
C GLY A 46 -10.48 11.44 -4.20
N PRO A 47 -10.01 10.97 -5.38
CA PRO A 47 -10.04 9.55 -5.68
C PRO A 47 -9.26 8.69 -4.68
N CYS A 48 -8.16 9.21 -4.13
CA CYS A 48 -7.40 8.50 -3.09
C CYS A 48 -8.26 8.28 -1.86
N LEU A 49 -8.94 9.34 -1.42
CA LEU A 49 -9.79 9.25 -0.24
C LEU A 49 -10.98 8.34 -0.49
N ALA A 50 -11.53 8.39 -1.69
CA ALA A 50 -12.64 7.52 -2.05
C ALA A 50 -12.24 6.04 -2.04
N MET A 51 -10.99 5.75 -2.41
CA MET A 51 -10.50 4.37 -2.45
C MET A 51 -10.08 3.85 -1.08
N ALA A 52 -9.86 4.71 -0.11
CA ALA A 52 -9.31 4.28 1.18
C ALA A 52 -10.08 3.14 1.83
N PRO A 53 -11.43 3.18 1.90
CA PRO A 53 -12.15 2.05 2.49
C PRO A 53 -11.95 0.75 1.70
N ALA A 54 -11.92 0.84 0.38
CA ALA A 54 -11.71 -0.34 -0.47
C ALA A 54 -10.34 -0.94 -0.23
N PHE A 55 -9.33 -0.08 -0.09
CA PHE A 55 -7.98 -0.53 0.16
C PHE A 55 -7.88 -1.23 1.52
N GLU A 56 -8.55 -0.68 2.54
CA GLU A 56 -8.58 -1.31 3.85
C GLU A 56 -9.31 -2.64 3.83
N GLU A 57 -10.40 -2.72 3.07
CA GLU A 57 -11.15 -3.96 2.95
C GLU A 57 -10.32 -5.03 2.26
N ALA A 58 -9.60 -4.67 1.22
CA ALA A 58 -8.71 -5.60 0.54
C ALA A 58 -7.59 -6.06 1.46
N ALA A 59 -7.05 -5.14 2.28
CA ALA A 59 -6.03 -5.50 3.24
C ALA A 59 -6.53 -6.54 4.22
N ALA A 60 -7.75 -6.35 4.74
CA ALA A 60 -8.33 -7.31 5.67
C ALA A 60 -8.48 -8.68 5.04
N ALA A 61 -8.77 -8.71 3.74
CA ALA A 61 -8.99 -9.98 3.04
C ALA A 61 -7.68 -10.69 2.72
N MET A 62 -6.57 -9.97 2.54
CA MET A 62 -5.35 -10.57 2.03
C MET A 62 -4.22 -10.69 3.04
N GLU A 63 -4.22 -9.86 4.09
CA GLU A 63 -3.18 -10.00 5.10
C GLU A 63 -3.42 -11.24 5.93
N PRO A 64 -2.37 -11.93 6.38
CA PRO A 64 -0.96 -11.55 6.28
C PRO A 64 -0.24 -12.05 5.04
N ALA A 65 -0.91 -12.71 4.11
CA ALA A 65 -0.25 -13.26 2.92
C ALA A 65 0.34 -12.17 2.04
N VAL A 66 -0.35 -11.03 1.97
CA VAL A 66 0.13 -9.83 1.26
C VAL A 66 0.01 -8.68 2.24
N ARG A 67 1.09 -7.92 2.39
CA ARG A 67 1.04 -6.76 3.27
C ARG A 67 0.54 -5.56 2.50
N PHE A 68 -0.18 -4.70 3.20
CA PHE A 68 -0.71 -3.47 2.61
C PHE A 68 -0.13 -2.27 3.34
N ALA A 69 0.27 -1.27 2.58
CA ALA A 69 0.85 -0.07 3.16
C ALA A 69 0.47 1.14 2.32
N LYS A 70 0.58 2.32 2.92
CA LYS A 70 0.27 3.58 2.25
C LYS A 70 1.48 4.48 2.35
N LEU A 71 1.69 5.30 1.33
CA LEU A 71 2.76 6.29 1.34
C LEU A 71 2.21 7.62 0.86
N ASN A 72 2.27 8.61 1.74
CA ASN A 72 1.80 9.95 1.45
C ASN A 72 2.83 10.66 0.59
N THR A 73 2.50 10.85 -0.68
CA THR A 73 3.46 11.43 -1.63
C THR A 73 3.74 12.89 -1.38
N GLU A 74 2.88 13.56 -0.64
CA GLU A 74 3.12 14.95 -0.30
C GLU A 74 4.20 15.07 0.77
N GLU A 75 4.18 14.15 1.74
CA GLU A 75 5.20 14.12 2.78
C GLU A 75 6.50 13.48 2.32
N GLU A 76 6.40 12.47 1.46
CA GLU A 76 7.55 11.69 1.01
C GLU A 76 7.73 11.86 -0.49
N GLN A 77 7.97 13.10 -0.91
CA GLN A 77 8.01 13.43 -2.33
C GLN A 77 9.12 12.72 -3.08
N MET A 78 10.26 12.51 -2.42
CA MET A 78 11.39 11.88 -3.09
C MET A 78 11.13 10.42 -3.41
N ILE A 79 10.40 9.71 -2.55
CA ILE A 79 10.11 8.32 -2.82
C ILE A 79 9.14 8.21 -3.99
N GLY A 80 8.11 9.06 -4.01
CA GLY A 80 7.20 9.09 -5.14
C GLY A 80 7.92 9.36 -6.46
N ALA A 81 8.83 10.33 -6.44
CA ALA A 81 9.59 10.67 -7.64
C ALA A 81 10.52 9.54 -8.06
N ARG A 82 11.16 8.90 -7.08
CA ARG A 82 12.07 7.79 -7.36
C ARG A 82 11.36 6.65 -8.07
N HIS A 83 10.11 6.42 -7.74
CA HIS A 83 9.34 5.34 -8.35
C HIS A 83 8.50 5.81 -9.53
N GLY A 84 8.69 7.05 -9.96
CA GLY A 84 8.04 7.56 -11.15
C GLY A 84 6.53 7.66 -11.00
N ILE A 85 6.06 8.01 -9.80
CA ILE A 85 4.63 8.15 -9.55
C ILE A 85 4.16 9.47 -10.14
N ARG A 86 3.34 9.39 -11.18
CA ARG A 86 2.88 10.58 -11.91
C ARG A 86 1.42 10.90 -11.65
N SER A 87 0.68 9.94 -11.15
CA SER A 87 -0.73 10.14 -10.83
C SER A 87 -1.03 9.39 -9.55
N ILE A 88 -2.05 9.82 -8.84
CA ILE A 88 -2.48 9.17 -7.62
C ILE A 88 -4.00 9.00 -7.65
N PRO A 89 -4.51 7.92 -7.05
CA PRO A 89 -3.76 6.88 -6.40
C PRO A 89 -3.06 5.98 -7.40
N THR A 90 -1.90 5.49 -7.04
CA THR A 90 -1.21 4.44 -7.79
C THR A 90 -0.77 3.39 -6.79
N MET A 91 -1.14 2.15 -7.06
CA MET A 91 -0.72 1.03 -6.24
C MET A 91 0.45 0.34 -6.91
N VAL A 92 1.49 0.06 -6.14
CA VAL A 92 2.67 -0.65 -6.64
C VAL A 92 2.86 -1.89 -5.80
N LEU A 93 2.96 -3.03 -6.47
CA LEU A 93 3.17 -4.31 -5.80
C LEU A 93 4.65 -4.64 -5.84
N PHE A 94 5.25 -4.81 -4.66
CA PHE A 94 6.67 -5.13 -4.53
C PHE A 94 6.86 -6.53 -3.96
N ARG A 95 7.97 -7.15 -4.33
CA ARG A 95 8.37 -8.43 -3.76
C ARG A 95 9.89 -8.48 -3.80
N ASP A 96 10.49 -8.74 -2.65
CA ASP A 96 11.95 -8.81 -2.52
C ASP A 96 12.63 -7.55 -3.06
N GLY A 97 12.03 -6.40 -2.80
CA GLY A 97 12.59 -5.12 -3.19
C GLY A 97 12.36 -4.73 -4.63
N GLN A 98 11.66 -5.56 -5.40
CA GLN A 98 11.45 -5.30 -6.81
C GLN A 98 9.98 -5.04 -7.09
N GLU A 99 9.74 -4.09 -7.98
CA GLU A 99 8.38 -3.81 -8.43
C GLU A 99 7.92 -4.91 -9.37
N LEU A 100 6.82 -5.58 -9.02
CA LEU A 100 6.23 -6.59 -9.88
C LEU A 100 5.22 -5.97 -10.84
N ALA A 101 4.43 -5.01 -10.36
CA ALA A 101 3.36 -4.44 -11.16
C ALA A 101 2.88 -3.16 -10.52
N ARG A 102 2.19 -2.34 -11.30
CA ARG A 102 1.55 -1.15 -10.77
C ARG A 102 0.23 -0.92 -11.46
N GLN A 103 -0.67 -0.25 -10.76
CA GLN A 103 -2.00 0.06 -11.27
C GLN A 103 -2.38 1.45 -10.81
N SER A 104 -2.66 2.33 -11.75
CA SER A 104 -3.09 3.70 -11.44
C SER A 104 -4.61 3.79 -11.46
N GLY A 105 -5.14 4.68 -10.63
CA GLY A 105 -6.57 4.92 -10.56
C GLY A 105 -7.24 4.17 -9.44
N ALA A 106 -8.40 4.68 -9.01
CA ALA A 106 -9.14 4.09 -7.90
C ALA A 106 -9.76 2.76 -8.32
N MET A 107 -9.76 1.81 -7.40
CA MET A 107 -10.34 0.49 -7.63
C MET A 107 -11.18 0.09 -6.44
N MET A 108 -12.15 -0.77 -6.66
CA MET A 108 -12.94 -1.36 -5.58
C MET A 108 -12.19 -2.53 -4.96
N ALA A 109 -12.61 -2.90 -3.75
CA ALA A 109 -11.87 -3.92 -2.99
C ALA A 109 -11.73 -5.23 -3.75
N GLY A 110 -12.82 -5.72 -4.36
CA GLY A 110 -12.75 -6.97 -5.10
C GLY A 110 -11.78 -6.92 -6.27
N ASP A 111 -11.72 -5.77 -6.93
CA ASP A 111 -10.80 -5.60 -8.05
C ASP A 111 -9.36 -5.55 -7.59
N ILE A 112 -9.10 -4.93 -6.44
CA ILE A 112 -7.76 -4.91 -5.88
C ILE A 112 -7.29 -6.34 -5.59
N VAL A 113 -8.14 -7.13 -4.94
CA VAL A 113 -7.80 -8.50 -4.59
C VAL A 113 -7.52 -9.33 -5.86
N ARG A 114 -8.39 -9.21 -6.85
CA ARG A 114 -8.21 -9.98 -8.09
C ARG A 114 -6.94 -9.57 -8.82
N TRP A 115 -6.67 -8.27 -8.86
CA TRP A 115 -5.48 -7.76 -9.55
C TRP A 115 -4.21 -8.26 -8.86
N VAL A 116 -4.15 -8.18 -7.54
CA VAL A 116 -2.96 -8.63 -6.80
C VAL A 116 -2.73 -10.12 -7.03
N ASN A 117 -3.79 -10.91 -6.90
CA ASN A 117 -3.66 -12.36 -7.11
C ASN A 117 -3.19 -12.68 -8.53
N SER A 118 -3.71 -11.95 -9.51
CA SER A 118 -3.32 -12.14 -10.89
C SER A 118 -1.83 -11.86 -11.09
N GLN A 119 -1.34 -10.77 -10.51
CA GLN A 119 0.06 -10.41 -10.66
C GLN A 119 0.99 -11.39 -9.94
N LEU A 120 0.59 -11.87 -8.78
CA LEU A 120 1.39 -12.84 -8.06
C LEU A 120 1.44 -14.18 -8.79
N ASN A 121 0.33 -14.60 -9.39
CA ASN A 121 0.32 -15.82 -10.17
C ASN A 121 1.24 -15.72 -11.38
N GLN A 122 1.25 -14.59 -12.05
CA GLN A 122 2.15 -14.40 -13.19
C GLN A 122 3.60 -14.40 -12.76
N ALA A 123 3.91 -13.78 -11.64
CA ALA A 123 5.27 -13.71 -11.14
C ALA A 123 5.79 -15.08 -10.72
N SER A 124 4.89 -15.97 -10.32
CA SER A 124 5.26 -17.31 -9.88
C SER A 124 5.43 -18.29 -11.04
N SER A 125 5.03 -17.91 -12.21
CA SER A 125 5.10 -18.81 -13.40
C SER A 125 6.52 -18.91 -13.99
#